data_8b9d6f2be5943ae07c493e5132229246
#
_entry.id   8b9d6f2be5943ae07c493e5132229246
#
_cell.length_a   1.000
_cell.length_b   1.000
_cell.length_c   1.000
_cell.angle_alpha   90.00
_cell.angle_beta   90.00
_cell.angle_gamma   90.00
#
_symmetry.space_group_name_H-M   'P 1'
#
loop_
_entity.id
_entity.type
_entity.pdbx_description
1 polymer ?
#
loop_
_entity_poly.entity_id
_entity_poly.type
_entity_poly.pdbx_seq_one_letter_code
_entity_poly.pdbx_strand_id
1 'polypeptide(L)'
;MEENQFERTALLLGKASVERLARKRVAVFGVGGVGGFVCEGLVRAGIGAIDIVDKDIVALSNINRQLIALYSTVGKNKVDVLEERLKDINKNLIIKKYKCFFLPETSDTFDFREYDYVVDAIDTVTGKIELILKAKEAGVPIISAMGAGNKLDPTAFQVSDIYKTSVCPLARVMRRELKKRGVEKLKVVYSKEEPIKPQFEEGEEVVPGSVSFVPPALGLIIAGEIVKDLIRVE
;
A
#
# COMPACT_ATOMS: atom_id res chain seq x y z
N MET A 1 14.74 23.65 22.73
CA MET A 1 14.84 22.56 21.71
C MET A 1 13.69 22.77 20.75
N GLU A 2 13.96 22.89 19.45
CA GLU A 2 12.86 22.94 18.48
C GLU A 2 12.06 21.64 18.56
N GLU A 3 10.74 21.73 18.70
CA GLU A 3 9.83 20.59 18.72
C GLU A 3 9.95 19.83 17.40
N ASN A 4 10.31 18.54 17.46
CA ASN A 4 10.42 17.68 16.28
C ASN A 4 9.26 16.69 16.28
N GLN A 5 8.46 16.71 15.23
CA GLN A 5 7.30 15.81 15.06
C GLN A 5 7.64 14.30 15.16
N PHE A 6 8.91 13.92 15.01
CA PHE A 6 9.40 12.54 15.08
C PHE A 6 10.03 12.19 16.44
N GLU A 7 9.97 13.05 17.45
CA GLU A 7 10.58 12.77 18.77
C GLU A 7 10.11 11.46 19.37
N ARG A 8 8.79 11.24 19.40
CA ARG A 8 8.23 10.00 19.95
C ARG A 8 8.62 8.76 19.14
N THR A 9 8.73 8.89 17.83
CA THR A 9 9.25 7.84 16.95
C THR A 9 10.71 7.55 17.26
N ALA A 10 11.51 8.58 17.46
CA ALA A 10 12.93 8.46 17.80
C ALA A 10 13.19 7.83 19.17
N LEU A 11 12.30 8.01 20.15
CA LEU A 11 12.39 7.33 21.45
C LEU A 11 12.26 5.81 21.32
N LEU A 12 11.48 5.33 20.34
CA LEU A 12 11.25 3.91 20.13
C LEU A 12 12.21 3.27 19.13
N LEU A 13 12.48 3.97 18.01
CA LEU A 13 13.29 3.44 16.91
C LEU A 13 14.75 3.88 16.96
N GLY A 14 15.08 4.90 17.78
CA GLY A 14 16.37 5.56 17.80
C GLY A 14 16.48 6.69 16.77
N LYS A 15 17.24 7.76 17.09
CA LYS A 15 17.43 8.92 16.22
C LYS A 15 18.05 8.52 14.86
N ALA A 16 19.07 7.66 14.87
CA ALA A 16 19.73 7.18 13.66
C ALA A 16 18.76 6.47 12.70
N SER A 17 17.76 5.75 13.21
CA SER A 17 16.72 5.10 12.40
C SER A 17 15.81 6.14 11.73
N VAL A 18 15.41 7.17 12.44
CA VAL A 18 14.59 8.27 11.88
C VAL A 18 15.38 9.03 10.80
N GLU A 19 16.66 9.33 11.03
CA GLU A 19 17.52 9.94 10.03
C GLU A 19 17.72 9.06 8.79
N ARG A 20 17.76 7.73 8.97
CA ARG A 20 17.81 6.77 7.87
C ARG A 20 16.51 6.79 7.06
N LEU A 21 15.36 6.73 7.72
CA LEU A 21 14.05 6.82 7.07
C LEU A 21 13.89 8.11 6.27
N ALA A 22 14.40 9.24 6.77
CA ALA A 22 14.36 10.54 6.09
C ALA A 22 15.13 10.57 4.75
N ARG A 23 16.00 9.57 4.48
CA ARG A 23 16.74 9.43 3.23
C ARG A 23 16.14 8.38 2.30
N LYS A 24 15.08 7.69 2.73
CA LYS A 24 14.46 6.58 1.99
C LYS A 24 13.34 7.06 1.09
N ARG A 25 13.22 6.40 -0.06
CA ARG A 25 12.19 6.61 -1.06
C ARG A 25 11.34 5.35 -1.23
N VAL A 26 10.02 5.48 -1.05
CA VAL A 26 9.08 4.38 -1.19
C VAL A 26 8.09 4.68 -2.30
N ALA A 27 7.86 3.72 -3.21
CA ALA A 27 6.82 3.82 -4.21
C ALA A 27 5.56 3.05 -3.77
N VAL A 28 4.40 3.70 -3.83
CA VAL A 28 3.11 3.10 -3.46
C VAL A 28 2.19 3.09 -4.67
N PHE A 29 1.89 1.91 -5.17
CA PHE A 29 1.01 1.68 -6.31
C PHE A 29 -0.39 1.32 -5.82
N GLY A 30 -1.35 2.20 -6.14
CA GLY A 30 -2.71 2.20 -5.61
C GLY A 30 -2.82 2.97 -4.28
N VAL A 31 -3.58 4.08 -4.25
CA VAL A 31 -3.77 4.90 -3.04
C VAL A 31 -5.23 4.91 -2.57
N GLY A 32 -5.87 3.77 -2.69
CA GLY A 32 -7.22 3.51 -2.18
C GLY A 32 -7.27 3.28 -0.67
N GLY A 33 -8.19 2.38 -0.24
CA GLY A 33 -8.43 2.09 1.18
C GLY A 33 -7.26 1.45 1.93
N VAL A 34 -6.31 0.82 1.22
CA VAL A 34 -5.08 0.25 1.79
C VAL A 34 -3.92 1.22 1.60
N GLY A 35 -3.60 1.57 0.34
CA GLY A 35 -2.40 2.35 0.03
C GLY A 35 -2.41 3.75 0.61
N GLY A 36 -3.57 4.40 0.75
CA GLY A 36 -3.68 5.70 1.45
C GLY A 36 -3.20 5.63 2.90
N PHE A 37 -3.54 4.55 3.62
CA PHE A 37 -3.07 4.34 5.00
C PHE A 37 -1.62 3.86 5.06
N VAL A 38 -1.11 3.18 4.04
CA VAL A 38 0.33 2.93 3.91
C VAL A 38 1.10 4.24 3.83
N CYS A 39 0.69 5.15 2.93
CA CYS A 39 1.32 6.46 2.77
C CYS A 39 1.28 7.27 4.07
N GLU A 40 0.13 7.34 4.73
CA GLU A 40 -0.05 8.01 6.02
C GLU A 40 0.93 7.46 7.07
N GLY A 41 1.00 6.13 7.23
CA GLY A 41 1.87 5.47 8.21
C GLY A 41 3.36 5.72 7.93
N LEU A 42 3.78 5.63 6.68
CA LEU A 42 5.17 5.86 6.27
C LEU A 42 5.61 7.30 6.51
N VAL A 43 4.79 8.29 6.13
CA VAL A 43 5.13 9.71 6.28
C VAL A 43 5.17 10.11 7.75
N ARG A 44 4.26 9.59 8.57
CA ARG A 44 4.28 9.79 10.04
C ARG A 44 5.46 9.09 10.72
N ALA A 45 6.00 8.05 10.12
CA ALA A 45 7.22 7.40 10.61
C ALA A 45 8.52 8.13 10.22
N GLY A 46 8.45 9.09 9.28
CA GLY A 46 9.60 9.91 8.88
C GLY A 46 10.23 9.55 7.54
N ILE A 47 9.52 8.83 6.65
CA ILE A 47 9.99 8.60 5.26
C ILE A 47 10.19 9.96 4.57
N GLY A 48 11.35 10.12 3.90
CA GLY A 48 11.73 11.38 3.27
C GLY A 48 11.22 11.57 1.84
N ALA A 49 10.96 10.50 1.12
CA ALA A 49 10.43 10.57 -0.24
C ALA A 49 9.39 9.47 -0.51
N ILE A 50 8.33 9.83 -1.24
CA ILE A 50 7.28 8.90 -1.62
C ILE A 50 6.81 9.17 -3.05
N ASP A 51 6.67 8.10 -3.84
CA ASP A 51 6.04 8.14 -5.15
C ASP A 51 4.65 7.49 -5.03
N ILE A 52 3.63 8.19 -5.46
CA ILE A 52 2.24 7.73 -5.37
C ILE A 52 1.63 7.58 -6.76
N VAL A 53 1.07 6.40 -7.02
CA VAL A 53 0.55 6.03 -8.35
C VAL A 53 -0.91 5.61 -8.24
N ASP A 54 -1.81 6.38 -8.83
CA ASP A 54 -3.24 6.05 -8.92
C ASP A 54 -3.87 6.92 -10.02
N LYS A 55 -4.75 6.35 -10.84
CA LYS A 55 -5.45 7.12 -11.90
C LYS A 55 -6.78 7.69 -11.46
N ASP A 56 -7.34 7.18 -10.37
CA ASP A 56 -8.73 7.41 -10.00
C ASP A 56 -8.97 8.81 -9.43
N ILE A 57 -10.21 9.22 -9.55
CA ILE A 57 -10.79 10.31 -8.78
C ILE A 57 -11.44 9.77 -7.50
N VAL A 58 -11.60 10.63 -6.51
CA VAL A 58 -12.35 10.32 -5.29
C VAL A 58 -13.83 10.20 -5.64
N ALA A 59 -14.42 9.04 -5.36
CA ALA A 59 -15.84 8.78 -5.53
C ALA A 59 -16.58 8.82 -4.17
N LEU A 60 -17.88 9.10 -4.19
CA LEU A 60 -18.72 9.12 -2.98
C LEU A 60 -18.65 7.78 -2.23
N SER A 61 -18.67 6.65 -2.96
CA SER A 61 -18.56 5.30 -2.42
C SER A 61 -17.20 4.99 -1.74
N ASN A 62 -16.22 5.87 -1.88
CA ASN A 62 -14.91 5.70 -1.22
C ASN A 62 -14.90 6.22 0.23
N ILE A 63 -15.86 7.10 0.59
CA ILE A 63 -15.88 7.79 1.90
C ILE A 63 -15.93 6.79 3.06
N ASN A 64 -16.52 5.64 2.86
CA ASN A 64 -16.64 4.63 3.92
C ASN A 64 -15.30 4.04 4.38
N ARG A 65 -14.19 4.15 3.57
CA ARG A 65 -12.93 3.44 3.89
C ARG A 65 -11.64 4.07 3.38
N GLN A 66 -11.70 5.08 2.49
CA GLN A 66 -10.49 5.71 1.96
C GLN A 66 -10.18 7.00 2.72
N LEU A 67 -8.96 7.12 3.22
CA LEU A 67 -8.49 8.21 4.06
C LEU A 67 -8.72 9.60 3.49
N ILE A 68 -8.54 9.73 2.17
CA ILE A 68 -8.63 10.99 1.41
C ILE A 68 -10.04 11.30 0.92
N ALA A 69 -10.98 10.36 1.08
CA ALA A 69 -12.34 10.52 0.56
C ALA A 69 -13.23 11.22 1.59
N LEU A 70 -13.55 12.46 1.30
CA LEU A 70 -14.43 13.35 2.05
C LEU A 70 -15.42 13.99 1.08
N TYR A 71 -16.54 14.50 1.55
CA TYR A 71 -17.47 15.27 0.70
C TYR A 71 -16.77 16.41 -0.05
N SER A 72 -15.80 17.09 0.59
CA SER A 72 -15.02 18.19 0.01
C SER A 72 -13.98 17.74 -1.03
N THR A 73 -13.69 16.44 -1.14
CA THR A 73 -12.67 15.90 -2.05
C THR A 73 -13.27 15.06 -3.18
N VAL A 74 -14.57 14.73 -3.14
CA VAL A 74 -15.25 14.01 -4.24
C VAL A 74 -15.03 14.73 -5.57
N GLY A 75 -14.66 13.98 -6.61
CA GLY A 75 -14.35 14.48 -7.95
C GLY A 75 -12.91 14.94 -8.16
N LYS A 76 -12.07 15.03 -7.10
CA LYS A 76 -10.65 15.35 -7.24
C LYS A 76 -9.80 14.10 -7.48
N ASN A 77 -8.65 14.24 -8.15
CA ASN A 77 -7.73 13.10 -8.31
C ASN A 77 -7.19 12.64 -6.96
N LYS A 78 -7.20 11.34 -6.71
CA LYS A 78 -6.75 10.75 -5.44
C LYS A 78 -5.32 11.16 -5.08
N VAL A 79 -4.41 11.13 -6.03
CA VAL A 79 -3.00 11.49 -5.80
C VAL A 79 -2.82 12.96 -5.46
N ASP A 80 -3.66 13.88 -5.97
CA ASP A 80 -3.58 15.30 -5.63
C ASP A 80 -4.03 15.54 -4.18
N VAL A 81 -5.16 14.95 -3.79
CA VAL A 81 -5.68 15.06 -2.41
C VAL A 81 -4.72 14.42 -1.41
N LEU A 82 -4.14 13.29 -1.77
CA LEU A 82 -3.18 12.62 -0.90
C LEU A 82 -1.88 13.43 -0.76
N GLU A 83 -1.36 14.03 -1.82
CA GLU A 83 -0.19 14.91 -1.76
C GLU A 83 -0.41 16.07 -0.78
N GLU A 84 -1.54 16.80 -0.89
CA GLU A 84 -1.87 17.90 0.01
C GLU A 84 -1.83 17.44 1.48
N ARG A 85 -2.47 16.31 1.78
CA ARG A 85 -2.49 15.73 3.12
C ARG A 85 -1.11 15.33 3.62
N LEU A 86 -0.33 14.63 2.81
CA LEU A 86 0.99 14.14 3.21
C LEU A 86 2.00 15.28 3.44
N LYS A 87 1.91 16.36 2.66
CA LYS A 87 2.72 17.57 2.86
C LYS A 87 2.34 18.34 4.12
N ASP A 88 1.08 18.26 4.55
CA ASP A 88 0.64 18.85 5.82
C ASP A 88 1.15 18.04 7.04
N ILE A 89 1.39 16.74 6.86
CA ILE A 89 2.04 15.89 7.87
C ILE A 89 3.55 16.13 7.92
N ASN A 90 4.22 16.19 6.78
CA ASN A 90 5.66 16.42 6.69
C ASN A 90 5.98 17.43 5.57
N LYS A 91 6.27 18.66 5.96
CA LYS A 91 6.56 19.77 5.02
C LYS A 91 7.81 19.54 4.16
N ASN A 92 8.75 18.71 4.63
CA ASN A 92 9.99 18.40 3.94
C ASN A 92 9.87 17.16 3.03
N LEU A 93 8.70 16.51 2.98
CA LEU A 93 8.47 15.31 2.18
C LEU A 93 8.61 15.60 0.69
N ILE A 94 9.43 14.81 0.01
CA ILE A 94 9.53 14.81 -1.45
C ILE A 94 8.46 13.85 -2.01
N ILE A 95 7.55 14.37 -2.84
CA ILE A 95 6.48 13.58 -3.44
C ILE A 95 6.59 13.67 -4.97
N LYS A 96 6.58 12.49 -5.63
CA LYS A 96 6.24 12.37 -7.05
C LYS A 96 4.87 11.71 -7.17
N LYS A 97 4.02 12.23 -8.01
CA LYS A 97 2.66 11.67 -8.25
C LYS A 97 2.47 11.30 -9.71
N TYR A 98 1.79 10.17 -9.92
CA TYR A 98 1.51 9.65 -11.24
C TYR A 98 0.01 9.35 -11.36
N LYS A 99 -0.66 10.06 -12.28
CA LYS A 99 -2.10 9.91 -12.57
C LYS A 99 -2.29 8.86 -13.66
N CYS A 100 -1.86 7.64 -13.40
CA CYS A 100 -1.95 6.56 -14.38
C CYS A 100 -2.25 5.21 -13.72
N PHE A 101 -2.71 4.27 -14.51
CA PHE A 101 -2.68 2.86 -14.12
C PHE A 101 -1.26 2.32 -14.22
N PHE A 102 -0.91 1.43 -13.30
CA PHE A 102 0.24 0.58 -13.49
C PHE A 102 -0.20 -0.72 -14.16
N LEU A 103 0.23 -0.90 -15.39
CA LEU A 103 -0.01 -2.05 -16.26
C LEU A 103 1.27 -2.37 -17.03
N PRO A 104 1.39 -3.54 -17.69
CA PRO A 104 2.57 -3.84 -18.51
C PRO A 104 2.91 -2.72 -19.52
N GLU A 105 1.90 -2.08 -20.11
CA GLU A 105 2.07 -1.03 -21.11
C GLU A 105 2.62 0.29 -20.54
N THR A 106 2.47 0.51 -19.23
CA THR A 106 2.94 1.72 -18.55
C THR A 106 4.12 1.46 -17.62
N SER A 107 4.52 0.21 -17.44
CA SER A 107 5.55 -0.18 -16.46
C SER A 107 6.92 0.45 -16.73
N ASP A 108 7.27 0.66 -17.99
CA ASP A 108 8.57 1.23 -18.41
C ASP A 108 8.69 2.74 -18.13
N THR A 109 7.62 3.40 -17.68
CA THR A 109 7.68 4.80 -17.21
C THR A 109 8.31 4.95 -15.84
N PHE A 110 8.54 3.84 -15.13
CA PHE A 110 9.06 3.81 -13.77
C PHE A 110 10.46 3.19 -13.72
N ASP A 111 11.43 3.94 -13.20
CA ASP A 111 12.75 3.36 -12.86
C ASP A 111 12.71 2.83 -11.42
N PHE A 112 12.50 1.52 -11.31
CA PHE A 112 12.40 0.87 -10.00
C PHE A 112 13.68 0.98 -9.16
N ARG A 113 14.84 1.22 -9.79
CA ARG A 113 16.13 1.39 -9.09
C ARG A 113 16.20 2.67 -8.26
N GLU A 114 15.28 3.64 -8.49
CA GLU A 114 15.16 4.84 -7.66
C GLU A 114 14.52 4.58 -6.29
N TYR A 115 13.93 3.39 -6.07
CA TYR A 115 13.16 3.09 -4.87
C TYR A 115 13.94 2.22 -3.90
N ASP A 116 13.84 2.53 -2.61
CA ASP A 116 14.31 1.67 -1.53
C ASP A 116 13.29 0.59 -1.17
N TYR A 117 12.02 0.80 -1.52
CA TYR A 117 10.95 -0.17 -1.27
C TYR A 117 9.75 0.09 -2.19
N VAL A 118 9.06 -0.98 -2.58
CA VAL A 118 7.84 -0.92 -3.42
C VAL A 118 6.65 -1.49 -2.65
N VAL A 119 5.51 -0.83 -2.76
CA VAL A 119 4.23 -1.27 -2.18
C VAL A 119 3.25 -1.55 -3.28
N ASP A 120 2.77 -2.78 -3.31
CA ASP A 120 1.67 -3.21 -4.16
C ASP A 120 0.35 -3.18 -3.39
N ALA A 121 -0.43 -2.12 -3.61
CA ALA A 121 -1.79 -1.96 -3.11
C ALA A 121 -2.83 -1.85 -4.26
N ILE A 122 -2.47 -2.37 -5.44
CA ILE A 122 -3.33 -2.43 -6.62
C ILE A 122 -4.38 -3.54 -6.43
N ASP A 123 -5.53 -3.41 -7.07
CA ASP A 123 -6.62 -4.39 -7.04
C ASP A 123 -6.59 -5.38 -8.23
N THR A 124 -5.96 -5.02 -9.36
CA THR A 124 -5.89 -5.84 -10.56
C THR A 124 -4.76 -6.87 -10.51
N VAL A 125 -5.08 -8.14 -10.80
CA VAL A 125 -4.09 -9.25 -10.81
C VAL A 125 -2.96 -8.99 -11.81
N THR A 126 -3.29 -8.49 -13.00
CA THR A 126 -2.28 -8.21 -14.04
C THR A 126 -1.28 -7.15 -13.58
N GLY A 127 -1.77 -6.02 -13.04
CA GLY A 127 -0.90 -4.98 -12.50
C GLY A 127 -0.03 -5.47 -11.34
N LYS A 128 -0.60 -6.26 -10.42
CA LYS A 128 0.16 -6.86 -9.30
C LYS A 128 1.31 -7.74 -9.79
N ILE A 129 1.04 -8.60 -10.77
CA ILE A 129 2.06 -9.51 -11.32
C ILE A 129 3.20 -8.70 -11.95
N GLU A 130 2.87 -7.75 -12.81
CA GLU A 130 3.86 -6.91 -13.48
C GLU A 130 4.71 -6.12 -12.47
N LEU A 131 4.06 -5.51 -11.48
CA LEU A 131 4.74 -4.75 -10.43
C LEU A 131 5.74 -5.61 -9.65
N ILE A 132 5.35 -6.83 -9.31
CA ILE A 132 6.21 -7.79 -8.59
C ILE A 132 7.40 -8.19 -9.46
N LEU A 133 7.19 -8.45 -10.76
CA LEU A 133 8.25 -8.83 -11.67
C LEU A 133 9.27 -7.69 -11.85
N LYS A 134 8.80 -6.46 -12.11
CA LYS A 134 9.66 -5.27 -12.27
C LYS A 134 10.45 -4.95 -11.00
N ALA A 135 9.83 -5.00 -9.83
CA ALA A 135 10.54 -4.80 -8.56
C ALA A 135 11.63 -5.86 -8.33
N LYS A 136 11.35 -7.14 -8.65
CA LYS A 136 12.32 -8.23 -8.54
C LYS A 136 13.45 -8.11 -9.56
N GLU A 137 13.16 -7.75 -10.79
CA GLU A 137 14.15 -7.49 -11.83
C GLU A 137 15.13 -6.38 -11.41
N ALA A 138 14.61 -5.33 -10.80
CA ALA A 138 15.42 -4.24 -10.26
C ALA A 138 16.13 -4.56 -8.93
N GLY A 139 15.86 -5.71 -8.31
CA GLY A 139 16.41 -6.09 -7.01
C GLY A 139 15.85 -5.29 -5.83
N VAL A 140 14.71 -4.62 -6.00
CA VAL A 140 14.08 -3.76 -4.99
C VAL A 140 13.10 -4.59 -4.13
N PRO A 141 13.15 -4.47 -2.79
CA PRO A 141 12.19 -5.13 -1.93
C PRO A 141 10.76 -4.66 -2.18
N ILE A 142 9.82 -5.61 -2.19
CA ILE A 142 8.40 -5.36 -2.42
C ILE A 142 7.54 -6.08 -1.39
N ILE A 143 6.48 -5.43 -0.94
CA ILE A 143 5.40 -6.03 -0.14
C ILE A 143 4.06 -5.85 -0.86
N SER A 144 3.26 -6.91 -0.91
CA SER A 144 1.98 -6.90 -1.60
C SER A 144 0.81 -7.08 -0.64
N ALA A 145 -0.18 -6.19 -0.75
CA ALA A 145 -1.46 -6.34 -0.08
C ALA A 145 -2.30 -7.41 -0.76
N MET A 146 -2.79 -8.37 0.00
CA MET A 146 -3.79 -9.32 -0.50
C MET A 146 -5.21 -8.78 -0.27
N GLY A 147 -6.24 -9.61 -0.50
CA GLY A 147 -7.64 -9.15 -0.43
C GLY A 147 -8.07 -8.67 0.96
N ALA A 148 -8.55 -7.44 1.03
CA ALA A 148 -9.16 -6.82 2.23
C ALA A 148 -10.69 -6.72 2.16
N GLY A 149 -11.30 -7.00 1.01
CA GLY A 149 -12.75 -6.98 0.83
C GLY A 149 -13.45 -8.18 1.46
N ASN A 150 -14.76 -8.01 1.78
CA ASN A 150 -15.62 -9.05 2.33
C ASN A 150 -15.15 -9.61 3.68
N LYS A 151 -14.62 -8.73 4.57
CA LYS A 151 -14.04 -9.08 5.86
C LYS A 151 -14.45 -8.08 6.93
N LEU A 152 -14.51 -8.55 8.18
CA LEU A 152 -14.86 -7.77 9.35
C LEU A 152 -13.80 -7.84 10.47
N ASP A 153 -12.87 -8.80 10.41
CA ASP A 153 -11.85 -8.96 11.44
C ASP A 153 -10.49 -8.39 10.99
N PRO A 154 -10.12 -7.17 11.44
CA PRO A 154 -8.82 -6.59 11.14
C PRO A 154 -7.67 -7.29 11.89
N THR A 155 -7.96 -8.10 12.92
CA THR A 155 -6.95 -8.82 13.70
C THR A 155 -6.49 -10.11 13.03
N ALA A 156 -7.24 -10.59 12.03
CA ALA A 156 -6.92 -11.78 11.26
C ALA A 156 -5.82 -11.56 10.20
N PHE A 157 -5.31 -10.33 10.03
CA PHE A 157 -4.20 -10.06 9.10
C PHE A 157 -2.88 -10.62 9.62
N GLN A 158 -2.12 -11.20 8.68
CA GLN A 158 -0.80 -11.76 8.93
C GLN A 158 0.20 -11.36 7.84
N VAL A 159 1.42 -11.09 8.27
CA VAL A 159 2.58 -10.95 7.38
C VAL A 159 3.13 -12.34 7.09
N SER A 160 3.32 -12.67 5.82
CA SER A 160 3.77 -14.00 5.41
C SER A 160 4.50 -13.98 4.06
N ASP A 161 5.12 -15.09 3.71
CA ASP A 161 5.45 -15.37 2.33
C ASP A 161 4.18 -15.80 1.58
N ILE A 162 4.05 -15.41 0.30
CA ILE A 162 2.88 -15.72 -0.53
C ILE A 162 2.58 -17.24 -0.57
N TYR A 163 3.61 -18.08 -0.56
CA TYR A 163 3.46 -19.54 -0.63
C TYR A 163 3.04 -20.18 0.69
N LYS A 164 3.09 -19.43 1.80
CA LYS A 164 2.61 -19.86 3.12
C LYS A 164 1.21 -19.32 3.45
N THR A 165 0.57 -18.60 2.51
CA THR A 165 -0.78 -18.05 2.70
C THR A 165 -1.86 -19.14 2.56
N SER A 166 -2.99 -18.94 3.22
CA SER A 166 -4.17 -19.81 3.17
C SER A 166 -5.44 -18.97 2.98
N VAL A 167 -6.58 -19.59 2.80
CA VAL A 167 -7.92 -19.00 2.79
C VAL A 167 -8.16 -17.93 1.70
N CYS A 168 -7.33 -16.90 1.61
CA CYS A 168 -7.53 -15.74 0.75
C CYS A 168 -7.60 -16.11 -0.75
N PRO A 169 -8.72 -15.83 -1.46
CA PRO A 169 -8.88 -16.15 -2.89
C PRO A 169 -7.85 -15.44 -3.78
N LEU A 170 -7.59 -14.16 -3.53
CA LEU A 170 -6.58 -13.39 -4.28
C LEU A 170 -5.18 -14.00 -4.12
N ALA A 171 -4.79 -14.36 -2.89
CA ALA A 171 -3.49 -15.00 -2.65
C ALA A 171 -3.37 -16.36 -3.38
N ARG A 172 -4.47 -17.11 -3.51
CA ARG A 172 -4.50 -18.36 -4.29
C ARG A 172 -4.19 -18.13 -5.76
N VAL A 173 -4.80 -17.10 -6.35
CA VAL A 173 -4.54 -16.73 -7.75
C VAL A 173 -3.09 -16.27 -7.91
N MET A 174 -2.62 -15.37 -7.03
CA MET A 174 -1.25 -14.84 -7.07
C MET A 174 -0.20 -15.95 -6.94
N ARG A 175 -0.37 -16.90 -6.01
CA ARG A 175 0.54 -18.06 -5.89
C ARG A 175 0.70 -18.83 -7.19
N ARG A 176 -0.43 -19.13 -7.86
CA ARG A 176 -0.43 -19.87 -9.12
C ARG A 176 0.30 -19.10 -10.21
N GLU A 177 -0.02 -17.84 -10.37
CA GLU A 177 0.53 -17.01 -11.45
C GLU A 177 2.01 -16.65 -11.23
N LEU A 178 2.42 -16.40 -9.99
CA LEU A 178 3.82 -16.11 -9.64
C LEU A 178 4.71 -17.37 -9.76
N LYS A 179 4.20 -18.54 -9.40
CA LYS A 179 4.93 -19.80 -9.57
C LYS A 179 5.25 -20.09 -11.04
N LYS A 180 4.31 -19.84 -11.96
CA LYS A 180 4.55 -19.97 -13.41
C LYS A 180 5.66 -19.06 -13.94
N ARG A 181 5.93 -17.94 -13.25
CA ARG A 181 6.92 -16.92 -13.62
C ARG A 181 8.23 -17.02 -12.83
N GLY A 182 8.43 -18.10 -12.09
CA GLY A 182 9.67 -18.35 -11.35
C GLY A 182 9.87 -17.43 -10.14
N VAL A 183 8.81 -16.80 -9.62
CA VAL A 183 8.90 -16.02 -8.40
C VAL A 183 8.92 -16.96 -7.19
N GLU A 184 10.06 -17.10 -6.52
CA GLU A 184 10.24 -18.06 -5.43
C GLU A 184 9.70 -17.58 -4.08
N LYS A 185 9.67 -16.26 -3.85
CA LYS A 185 9.19 -15.65 -2.60
C LYS A 185 8.61 -14.27 -2.84
N LEU A 186 7.61 -13.90 -2.03
CA LEU A 186 7.03 -12.57 -1.99
C LEU A 186 6.48 -12.29 -0.60
N LYS A 187 6.91 -11.19 0.02
CA LYS A 187 6.33 -10.71 1.28
C LYS A 187 4.94 -10.16 1.02
N VAL A 188 3.95 -10.65 1.75
CA VAL A 188 2.55 -10.25 1.62
C VAL A 188 1.92 -10.01 2.99
N VAL A 189 0.86 -9.20 3.01
CA VAL A 189 -0.06 -9.14 4.14
C VAL A 189 -1.42 -9.66 3.66
N TYR A 190 -1.94 -10.67 4.34
CA TYR A 190 -3.20 -11.33 3.99
C TYR A 190 -4.01 -11.65 5.25
N SER A 191 -5.32 -11.79 5.10
CA SER A 191 -6.19 -12.19 6.21
C SER A 191 -6.46 -13.70 6.18
N LYS A 192 -6.49 -14.32 7.37
CA LYS A 192 -6.96 -15.70 7.59
C LYS A 192 -8.48 -15.81 7.73
N GLU A 193 -9.18 -14.69 7.77
CA GLU A 193 -10.63 -14.67 7.78
C GLU A 193 -11.19 -15.16 6.44
N GLU A 194 -12.17 -16.06 6.48
CA GLU A 194 -12.90 -16.45 5.27
C GLU A 194 -13.76 -15.28 4.79
N PRO A 195 -13.74 -14.98 3.46
CA PRO A 195 -14.54 -13.88 2.94
C PRO A 195 -16.04 -14.15 3.17
N ILE A 196 -16.73 -13.17 3.72
CA ILE A 196 -18.17 -13.17 3.85
C ILE A 196 -18.78 -13.05 2.45
N LYS A 197 -19.85 -13.79 2.17
CA LYS A 197 -20.59 -13.62 0.92
C LYS A 197 -21.40 -12.33 1.00
N PRO A 198 -21.12 -11.32 0.15
CA PRO A 198 -21.93 -10.12 0.14
C PRO A 198 -23.38 -10.43 -0.25
N GLN A 199 -24.31 -9.64 0.26
CA GLN A 199 -25.69 -9.66 -0.17
C GLN A 199 -25.83 -8.70 -1.35
N PHE A 200 -26.41 -9.18 -2.45
CA PHE A 200 -26.71 -8.38 -3.64
C PHE A 200 -28.19 -8.50 -3.94
N GLU A 201 -28.77 -7.40 -4.43
CA GLU A 201 -30.08 -7.45 -5.06
C GLU A 201 -29.95 -7.96 -6.51
N GLU A 202 -31.03 -8.49 -7.05
CA GLU A 202 -31.03 -9.04 -8.41
C GLU A 202 -30.76 -7.91 -9.43
N GLY A 203 -29.68 -8.07 -10.23
CA GLY A 203 -29.24 -7.07 -11.21
C GLY A 203 -28.13 -6.11 -10.74
N GLU A 204 -27.70 -6.18 -9.48
CA GLU A 204 -26.56 -5.39 -9.01
C GLU A 204 -25.21 -5.94 -9.47
N GLU A 205 -24.24 -5.03 -9.69
CA GLU A 205 -22.86 -5.41 -9.99
C GLU A 205 -22.21 -6.03 -8.76
N VAL A 206 -21.62 -7.21 -8.93
CA VAL A 206 -20.93 -7.95 -7.86
C VAL A 206 -19.59 -7.31 -7.55
N VAL A 207 -19.58 -6.40 -6.57
CA VAL A 207 -18.36 -5.76 -6.06
C VAL A 207 -18.05 -6.24 -4.63
N PRO A 208 -16.78 -6.36 -4.23
CA PRO A 208 -16.45 -6.72 -2.86
C PRO A 208 -16.95 -5.68 -1.85
N GLY A 209 -17.67 -6.13 -0.83
CA GLY A 209 -18.03 -5.29 0.31
C GLY A 209 -16.78 -4.85 1.08
N SER A 210 -16.85 -3.69 1.74
CA SER A 210 -15.75 -3.17 2.54
C SER A 210 -16.25 -2.30 3.69
N VAL A 211 -15.49 -2.27 4.78
CA VAL A 211 -15.78 -1.49 5.99
C VAL A 211 -14.59 -0.57 6.33
N SER A 212 -14.85 0.42 7.20
CA SER A 212 -13.89 1.48 7.49
C SER A 212 -12.61 1.05 8.22
N PHE A 213 -12.58 -0.11 8.85
CA PHE A 213 -11.49 -0.52 9.76
C PHE A 213 -10.65 -1.70 9.25
N VAL A 214 -11.07 -2.41 8.21
CA VAL A 214 -10.32 -3.56 7.68
C VAL A 214 -9.22 -3.15 6.70
N PRO A 215 -9.50 -2.44 5.57
CA PRO A 215 -8.44 -1.98 4.68
C PRO A 215 -7.42 -1.05 5.35
N PRO A 216 -7.82 -0.12 6.24
CA PRO A 216 -6.88 0.71 7.00
C PRO A 216 -5.90 -0.08 7.85
N ALA A 217 -6.37 -1.10 8.57
CA ALA A 217 -5.52 -1.96 9.39
C ALA A 217 -4.46 -2.68 8.54
N LEU A 218 -4.85 -3.22 7.38
CA LEU A 218 -3.93 -3.80 6.41
C LEU A 218 -2.86 -2.79 5.98
N GLY A 219 -3.27 -1.56 5.65
CA GLY A 219 -2.35 -0.49 5.24
C GLY A 219 -1.32 -0.13 6.32
N LEU A 220 -1.76 0.00 7.57
CA LEU A 220 -0.88 0.31 8.71
C LEU A 220 0.07 -0.84 9.04
N ILE A 221 -0.36 -2.10 8.91
CA ILE A 221 0.53 -3.28 9.06
C ILE A 221 1.63 -3.23 7.99
N ILE A 222 1.28 -2.96 6.74
CA ILE A 222 2.25 -2.83 5.63
C ILE A 222 3.25 -1.72 5.93
N ALA A 223 2.78 -0.53 6.33
CA ALA A 223 3.67 0.58 6.68
C ALA A 223 4.65 0.21 7.80
N GLY A 224 4.16 -0.46 8.86
CA GLY A 224 5.01 -0.93 9.95
C GLY A 224 6.06 -1.95 9.52
N GLU A 225 5.71 -2.86 8.60
CA GLU A 225 6.67 -3.84 8.05
C GLU A 225 7.76 -3.15 7.22
N ILE A 226 7.40 -2.19 6.39
CA ILE A 226 8.37 -1.43 5.57
C ILE A 226 9.33 -0.65 6.48
N VAL A 227 8.81 0.05 7.49
CA VAL A 227 9.64 0.78 8.46
C VAL A 227 10.63 -0.16 9.13
N LYS A 228 10.19 -1.32 9.61
CA LYS A 228 11.07 -2.33 10.24
C LYS A 228 12.13 -2.85 9.27
N ASP A 229 11.79 -3.09 8.01
CA ASP A 229 12.76 -3.55 7.02
C ASP A 229 13.80 -2.47 6.69
N LEU A 230 13.38 -1.20 6.52
CA LEU A 230 14.26 -0.09 6.15
C LEU A 230 15.22 0.36 7.27
N ILE A 231 14.87 0.10 8.54
CA ILE A 231 15.74 0.45 9.68
C ILE A 231 16.68 -0.67 10.11
N ARG A 232 16.49 -1.91 9.64
CA ARG A 232 17.44 -3.00 9.93
C ARG A 232 18.82 -2.62 9.44
N VAL A 233 19.80 -2.79 10.32
CA VAL A 233 21.23 -2.74 9.96
C VAL A 233 21.58 -4.17 9.53
N GLU A 234 22.09 -4.34 8.33
CA GLU A 234 22.70 -5.58 7.90
C GLU A 234 23.99 -5.87 8.67
#